data_180db840c8517482bf34a91bb2c9b0d8
#
_entry.id   180db840c8517482bf34a91bb2c9b0d8
#
_cell.length_a   1.000
_cell.length_b   1.000
_cell.length_c   1.000
_cell.angle_alpha   90.00
_cell.angle_beta   90.00
_cell.angle_gamma   90.00
#
_symmetry.space_group_name_H-M   'P 1'
#
loop_
_entity.id
_entity.type
_entity.pdbx_description
1 polymer ?
#
loop_
_entity_poly.entity_id
_entity_poly.type
_entity_poly.pdbx_seq_one_letter_code
_entity_poly.pdbx_strand_id
1 'polypeptide(L)'
;MRILIIGGEAAGMSAAAKARRLAKDADIVVYEASEVISFGACGLPYFVGDEFQDPGYMAEFTPEQFAAKGIEVKIGHRVLSVDATAQTLQVEHNGDTFTDRYDRLMIATGAREVMPPIPGLQQQGVFGLRRMVDGLALKAAVQDKNNRRAVVIGSGFIGLEVVEALVHQGKEVRLIELADRVIPDAFDGEITQHIETELREQGVSLHLGERVEALLGHGRVTGVRTSHGEYEADIVVVCTGVKPNTEFLADTGIERLGNGAIKVDRQGRSSLANVWSAGDCASVWHSVKQQQVYVPLATIANKLGRMVGENLAGAEQEFPGTLGSAALKVLGLEAGRTGLSEQEAKAMGIDYRTVVIKDKCHTNYCPGQSDIHVKLVYEAGSKRLLGGQILGRKGAVHRIDALAVAITMGVTTEQLGMLDFAYAPPFSRTWDALNVAGNVAK
;
A
#
# COMPACT_ATOMS: atom_id res chain seq x y z
N MET A 1 -29.12 -3.68 -18.04
CA MET A 1 -28.55 -3.61 -16.68
C MET A 1 -27.55 -2.47 -16.68
N ARG A 2 -27.73 -1.53 -15.73
CA ARG A 2 -26.83 -0.38 -15.54
C ARG A 2 -25.90 -0.63 -14.35
N ILE A 3 -24.60 -0.60 -14.59
CA ILE A 3 -23.56 -0.79 -13.57
C ILE A 3 -22.84 0.55 -13.40
N LEU A 4 -22.89 1.11 -12.21
CA LEU A 4 -22.11 2.31 -11.87
C LEU A 4 -20.93 1.93 -10.98
N ILE A 5 -19.79 2.57 -11.23
CA ILE A 5 -18.55 2.38 -10.46
C ILE A 5 -18.06 3.75 -10.02
N ILE A 6 -17.83 3.92 -8.73
CA ILE A 6 -17.29 5.16 -8.15
C ILE A 6 -15.80 4.98 -7.89
N GLY A 7 -14.95 5.65 -8.66
CA GLY A 7 -13.49 5.60 -8.60
C GLY A 7 -12.87 4.89 -9.80
N GLY A 8 -11.98 5.57 -10.50
CA GLY A 8 -11.34 5.18 -11.75
C GLY A 8 -9.90 4.69 -11.61
N GLU A 9 -9.45 4.31 -10.40
CA GLU A 9 -8.13 3.72 -10.19
C GLU A 9 -8.16 2.18 -10.27
N ALA A 10 -7.18 1.49 -9.67
CA ALA A 10 -6.90 0.06 -9.80
C ALA A 10 -8.14 -0.85 -9.64
N ALA A 11 -8.89 -0.70 -8.55
CA ALA A 11 -10.03 -1.57 -8.26
C ALA A 11 -11.20 -1.32 -9.21
N GLY A 12 -11.58 -0.05 -9.41
CA GLY A 12 -12.72 0.32 -10.26
C GLY A 12 -12.51 -0.04 -11.72
N MET A 13 -11.35 0.30 -12.28
CA MET A 13 -11.06 0.00 -13.69
C MET A 13 -10.86 -1.50 -13.94
N SER A 14 -10.29 -2.25 -12.98
CA SER A 14 -10.22 -3.72 -13.06
C SER A 14 -11.62 -4.35 -13.05
N ALA A 15 -12.53 -3.83 -12.23
CA ALA A 15 -13.92 -4.27 -12.19
C ALA A 15 -14.68 -3.94 -13.47
N ALA A 16 -14.59 -2.69 -13.95
CA ALA A 16 -15.24 -2.24 -15.18
C ALA A 16 -14.82 -3.11 -16.39
N ALA A 17 -13.50 -3.31 -16.55
CA ALA A 17 -12.94 -4.12 -17.63
C ALA A 17 -13.38 -5.58 -17.55
N LYS A 18 -13.50 -6.15 -16.35
CA LYS A 18 -13.94 -7.54 -16.18
C LYS A 18 -15.44 -7.68 -16.36
N ALA A 19 -16.25 -6.78 -15.81
CA ALA A 19 -17.69 -6.74 -15.99
C ALA A 19 -18.08 -6.64 -17.49
N ARG A 20 -17.42 -5.79 -18.26
CA ARG A 20 -17.64 -5.64 -19.71
C ARG A 20 -17.40 -6.92 -20.47
N ARG A 21 -16.38 -7.72 -20.10
CA ARG A 21 -16.10 -9.00 -20.78
C ARG A 21 -17.20 -10.04 -20.59
N LEU A 22 -17.92 -9.99 -19.46
CA LEU A 22 -18.94 -10.97 -19.09
C LEU A 22 -20.35 -10.48 -19.37
N ALA A 23 -20.65 -9.19 -19.14
CA ALA A 23 -21.94 -8.57 -19.39
C ALA A 23 -21.83 -7.60 -20.59
N LYS A 24 -21.83 -8.18 -21.80
CA LYS A 24 -21.59 -7.41 -23.05
C LYS A 24 -22.61 -6.32 -23.30
N ASP A 25 -23.87 -6.53 -22.88
CA ASP A 25 -24.97 -5.58 -23.09
C ASP A 25 -25.24 -4.68 -21.88
N ALA A 26 -24.42 -4.74 -20.82
CA ALA A 26 -24.56 -3.86 -19.68
C ALA A 26 -24.13 -2.43 -20.04
N ASP A 27 -24.81 -1.44 -19.52
CA ASP A 27 -24.40 -0.05 -19.52
C ASP A 27 -23.45 0.16 -18.33
N ILE A 28 -22.16 0.41 -18.59
CA ILE A 28 -21.12 0.53 -17.56
C ILE A 28 -20.56 1.94 -17.57
N VAL A 29 -20.74 2.65 -16.45
CA VAL A 29 -20.25 4.01 -16.25
C VAL A 29 -19.33 4.04 -15.03
N VAL A 30 -18.17 4.68 -15.19
CA VAL A 30 -17.22 4.94 -14.11
C VAL A 30 -17.17 6.44 -13.85
N TYR A 31 -17.43 6.84 -12.61
CA TYR A 31 -17.27 8.21 -12.14
C TYR A 31 -15.94 8.36 -11.42
N GLU A 32 -15.08 9.25 -11.92
CA GLU A 32 -13.79 9.58 -11.32
C GLU A 32 -13.74 11.09 -11.01
N ALA A 33 -13.39 11.41 -9.76
CA ALA A 33 -13.34 12.80 -9.30
C ALA A 33 -12.10 13.57 -9.79
N SER A 34 -11.03 12.86 -10.15
CA SER A 34 -9.80 13.43 -10.70
C SER A 34 -9.82 13.45 -12.22
N GLU A 35 -8.76 14.01 -12.82
CA GLU A 35 -8.56 14.04 -14.28
C GLU A 35 -7.79 12.81 -14.80
N VAL A 36 -7.33 11.92 -13.92
CA VAL A 36 -6.48 10.78 -14.29
C VAL A 36 -7.10 9.48 -13.78
N ILE A 37 -7.14 8.47 -14.66
CA ILE A 37 -7.60 7.11 -14.34
C ILE A 37 -6.47 6.10 -14.47
N SER A 38 -6.69 4.88 -13.98
CA SER A 38 -5.69 3.79 -14.04
C SER A 38 -4.32 4.23 -13.51
N PHE A 39 -4.33 5.07 -12.49
CA PHE A 39 -3.15 5.71 -11.95
C PHE A 39 -2.42 4.83 -10.95
N GLY A 40 -1.13 4.63 -11.17
CA GLY A 40 -0.21 3.91 -10.29
C GLY A 40 0.48 4.83 -9.29
N ALA A 41 -0.21 5.23 -8.22
CA ALA A 41 0.33 6.14 -7.19
C ALA A 41 1.64 5.63 -6.55
N CYS A 42 1.89 4.31 -6.55
CA CYS A 42 3.13 3.72 -6.08
C CYS A 42 4.37 4.16 -6.89
N GLY A 43 4.19 4.71 -8.10
CA GLY A 43 5.25 5.30 -8.91
C GLY A 43 5.71 6.70 -8.44
N LEU A 44 4.94 7.37 -7.60
CA LEU A 44 5.21 8.75 -7.20
C LEU A 44 6.55 8.97 -6.52
N PRO A 45 6.97 8.18 -5.52
CA PRO A 45 8.30 8.34 -4.91
C PRO A 45 9.43 8.16 -5.93
N TYR A 46 9.33 7.19 -6.82
CA TYR A 46 10.33 6.92 -7.87
C TYR A 46 10.37 8.03 -8.92
N PHE A 47 9.21 8.61 -9.28
CA PHE A 47 9.14 9.80 -10.13
C PHE A 47 9.81 11.02 -9.48
N VAL A 48 9.58 11.25 -8.19
CA VAL A 48 10.25 12.31 -7.41
C VAL A 48 11.75 12.06 -7.33
N GLY A 49 12.17 10.80 -7.15
CA GLY A 49 13.57 10.36 -7.13
C GLY A 49 14.28 10.39 -8.49
N ASP A 50 13.57 10.75 -9.57
CA ASP A 50 14.13 10.89 -10.92
C ASP A 50 14.45 9.55 -11.61
N GLU A 51 13.87 8.43 -11.12
CA GLU A 51 14.02 7.10 -11.74
C GLU A 51 13.39 7.07 -13.16
N PHE A 52 12.41 7.91 -13.42
CA PHE A 52 11.83 8.17 -14.72
C PHE A 52 11.31 9.61 -14.84
N GLN A 53 11.18 10.12 -16.09
CA GLN A 53 10.90 11.53 -16.36
C GLN A 53 9.44 11.80 -16.72
N ASP A 54 8.82 10.91 -17.49
CA ASP A 54 7.47 11.11 -17.99
C ASP A 54 6.43 10.63 -16.97
N PRO A 55 5.67 11.56 -16.32
CA PRO A 55 4.61 11.19 -15.39
C PRO A 55 3.50 10.37 -16.05
N GLY A 56 3.36 10.42 -17.38
CA GLY A 56 2.40 9.63 -18.13
C GLY A 56 2.57 8.12 -17.96
N TYR A 57 3.78 7.63 -17.63
CA TYR A 57 4.02 6.21 -17.34
C TYR A 57 3.25 5.70 -16.11
N MET A 58 2.80 6.58 -15.22
CA MET A 58 1.97 6.21 -14.06
C MET A 58 0.48 6.09 -14.41
N ALA A 59 0.03 6.52 -15.58
CA ALA A 59 -1.35 6.36 -16.08
C ALA A 59 -1.37 5.28 -17.16
N GLU A 60 -1.81 4.08 -16.82
CA GLU A 60 -1.68 2.90 -17.69
C GLU A 60 -2.66 2.91 -18.86
N PHE A 61 -3.87 3.48 -18.66
CA PHE A 61 -4.93 3.56 -19.67
C PHE A 61 -5.62 4.91 -19.62
N THR A 62 -6.17 5.32 -20.79
CA THR A 62 -6.95 6.57 -20.93
C THR A 62 -8.46 6.30 -20.99
N PRO A 63 -9.31 7.33 -20.74
CA PRO A 63 -10.77 7.21 -20.89
C PRO A 63 -11.18 6.73 -22.29
N GLU A 64 -10.51 7.20 -23.36
CA GLU A 64 -10.80 6.83 -24.75
C GLU A 64 -10.55 5.33 -25.01
N GLN A 65 -9.50 4.77 -24.42
CA GLN A 65 -9.20 3.35 -24.52
C GLN A 65 -10.26 2.48 -23.84
N PHE A 66 -10.91 2.98 -22.77
CA PHE A 66 -12.04 2.32 -22.15
C PHE A 66 -13.34 2.53 -22.92
N ALA A 67 -13.57 3.73 -23.47
CA ALA A 67 -14.70 4.02 -24.35
C ALA A 67 -14.73 3.08 -25.58
N ALA A 68 -13.56 2.84 -26.20
CA ALA A 68 -13.42 1.88 -27.29
C ALA A 68 -13.80 0.45 -26.91
N LYS A 69 -13.81 0.12 -25.61
CA LYS A 69 -14.28 -1.16 -25.07
C LYS A 69 -15.74 -1.12 -24.61
N GLY A 70 -16.45 0.00 -24.83
CA GLY A 70 -17.84 0.20 -24.41
C GLY A 70 -18.01 0.49 -22.91
N ILE A 71 -17.00 1.06 -22.24
CA ILE A 71 -17.05 1.53 -20.87
C ILE A 71 -16.99 3.05 -20.89
N GLU A 72 -18.04 3.72 -20.40
CA GLU A 72 -18.05 5.17 -20.26
C GLU A 72 -17.28 5.57 -19.00
N VAL A 73 -16.26 6.41 -19.15
CA VAL A 73 -15.48 6.94 -18.03
C VAL A 73 -15.65 8.46 -17.97
N LYS A 74 -16.19 8.94 -16.86
CA LYS A 74 -16.46 10.37 -16.60
C LYS A 74 -15.46 10.87 -15.57
N ILE A 75 -14.41 11.53 -16.07
CA ILE A 75 -13.41 12.22 -15.24
C ILE A 75 -13.95 13.59 -14.76
N GLY A 76 -13.40 14.14 -13.69
CA GLY A 76 -13.89 15.39 -13.09
C GLY A 76 -15.31 15.29 -12.51
N HIS A 77 -15.82 14.08 -12.29
CA HIS A 77 -17.17 13.82 -11.77
C HIS A 77 -17.09 13.25 -10.35
N ARG A 78 -17.50 14.02 -9.37
CA ARG A 78 -17.48 13.66 -7.96
C ARG A 78 -18.85 13.15 -7.51
N VAL A 79 -18.92 11.93 -7.00
CA VAL A 79 -20.13 11.42 -6.34
C VAL A 79 -20.19 12.00 -4.93
N LEU A 80 -21.29 12.68 -4.62
CA LEU A 80 -21.54 13.39 -3.37
C LEU A 80 -22.29 12.53 -2.36
N SER A 81 -23.21 11.69 -2.81
CA SER A 81 -24.01 10.81 -1.95
C SER A 81 -24.58 9.62 -2.71
N VAL A 82 -25.00 8.62 -1.96
CA VAL A 82 -25.66 7.39 -2.44
C VAL A 82 -26.99 7.25 -1.69
N ASP A 83 -28.09 7.09 -2.43
CA ASP A 83 -29.35 6.59 -1.90
C ASP A 83 -29.51 5.12 -2.30
N ALA A 84 -29.23 4.22 -1.36
CA ALA A 84 -29.29 2.78 -1.62
C ALA A 84 -30.72 2.26 -1.76
N THR A 85 -31.72 2.96 -1.20
CA THR A 85 -33.13 2.60 -1.31
C THR A 85 -33.69 2.95 -2.68
N ALA A 86 -33.41 4.17 -3.14
CA ALA A 86 -33.80 4.63 -4.47
C ALA A 86 -32.88 4.11 -5.59
N GLN A 87 -31.73 3.51 -5.22
CA GLN A 87 -30.66 3.08 -6.12
C GLN A 87 -30.16 4.23 -7.01
N THR A 88 -29.85 5.38 -6.40
CA THR A 88 -29.39 6.59 -7.10
C THR A 88 -28.10 7.14 -6.49
N LEU A 89 -27.36 7.90 -7.32
CA LEU A 89 -26.21 8.70 -6.94
C LEU A 89 -26.51 10.17 -7.19
N GLN A 90 -25.98 11.05 -6.33
CA GLN A 90 -25.83 12.47 -6.63
C GLN A 90 -24.40 12.70 -7.11
N VAL A 91 -24.25 13.25 -8.31
CA VAL A 91 -22.96 13.49 -8.95
C VAL A 91 -22.80 14.97 -9.20
N GLU A 92 -21.62 15.51 -8.86
CA GLU A 92 -21.22 16.89 -9.14
C GLU A 92 -20.20 16.91 -10.27
N HIS A 93 -20.39 17.83 -11.23
CA HIS A 93 -19.45 18.15 -12.29
C HIS A 93 -19.49 19.63 -12.62
N ASN A 94 -18.36 20.33 -12.52
CA ASN A 94 -18.22 21.77 -12.79
C ASN A 94 -19.22 22.67 -12.02
N GLY A 95 -19.58 22.27 -10.79
CA GLY A 95 -20.50 23.00 -9.94
C GLY A 95 -21.98 22.65 -10.15
N ASP A 96 -22.32 21.93 -11.20
CA ASP A 96 -23.67 21.40 -11.43
C ASP A 96 -23.82 20.01 -10.80
N THR A 97 -25.02 19.71 -10.29
CA THR A 97 -25.35 18.41 -9.74
C THR A 97 -26.46 17.73 -10.52
N PHE A 98 -26.34 16.41 -10.69
CA PHE A 98 -27.36 15.59 -11.32
C PHE A 98 -27.51 14.24 -10.60
N THR A 99 -28.63 13.58 -10.82
CA THR A 99 -28.92 12.24 -10.27
C THR A 99 -28.72 11.18 -11.35
N ASP A 100 -28.02 10.08 -11.03
CA ASP A 100 -27.94 8.91 -11.89
C ASP A 100 -28.46 7.65 -11.13
N ARG A 101 -28.99 6.67 -11.86
CA ARG A 101 -29.55 5.43 -11.29
C ARG A 101 -28.69 4.23 -11.65
N TYR A 102 -28.69 3.24 -10.76
CA TYR A 102 -27.97 1.99 -10.98
C TYR A 102 -28.84 0.76 -10.69
N ASP A 103 -28.54 -0.34 -11.37
CA ASP A 103 -29.00 -1.67 -10.98
C ASP A 103 -27.97 -2.33 -10.04
N ARG A 104 -26.68 -2.03 -10.26
CA ARG A 104 -25.55 -2.49 -9.46
C ARG A 104 -24.52 -1.38 -9.30
N LEU A 105 -23.99 -1.26 -8.08
CA LEU A 105 -23.03 -0.22 -7.73
C LEU A 105 -21.76 -0.84 -7.18
N MET A 106 -20.60 -0.31 -7.61
CA MET A 106 -19.33 -0.55 -6.94
C MET A 106 -18.76 0.75 -6.37
N ILE A 107 -18.31 0.69 -5.14
CA ILE A 107 -17.58 1.77 -4.47
C ILE A 107 -16.11 1.39 -4.45
N ALA A 108 -15.29 2.17 -5.17
CA ALA A 108 -13.84 1.98 -5.35
C ALA A 108 -13.08 3.29 -5.17
N THR A 109 -13.53 4.11 -4.22
CA THR A 109 -13.07 5.50 -3.99
C THR A 109 -11.67 5.61 -3.37
N GLY A 110 -11.03 4.48 -3.07
CA GLY A 110 -9.67 4.45 -2.55
C GLY A 110 -9.52 5.11 -1.17
N ALA A 111 -8.36 5.68 -0.94
CA ALA A 111 -8.01 6.35 0.31
C ALA A 111 -7.29 7.67 0.02
N ARG A 112 -7.26 8.56 1.01
CA ARG A 112 -6.47 9.79 1.00
C ARG A 112 -5.42 9.76 2.08
N GLU A 113 -4.43 10.62 1.95
CA GLU A 113 -3.44 10.86 2.99
C GLU A 113 -4.10 11.41 4.27
N VAL A 114 -3.56 11.04 5.40
CA VAL A 114 -3.91 11.60 6.70
C VAL A 114 -3.01 12.80 6.94
N MET A 115 -3.60 13.99 7.04
CA MET A 115 -2.91 15.20 7.50
C MET A 115 -3.16 15.34 9.00
N PRO A 116 -2.11 15.31 9.83
CA PRO A 116 -2.28 15.44 11.28
C PRO A 116 -2.79 16.86 11.61
N PRO A 117 -3.56 17.03 12.71
CA PRO A 117 -4.13 18.34 13.06
C PRO A 117 -3.08 19.26 13.73
N ILE A 118 -2.02 19.58 13.01
CA ILE A 118 -0.94 20.45 13.46
C ILE A 118 -0.94 21.78 12.69
N PRO A 119 -0.52 22.90 13.32
CA PRO A 119 -0.41 24.19 12.65
C PRO A 119 0.61 24.17 11.50
N GLY A 120 0.35 24.94 10.45
CA GLY A 120 1.30 25.20 9.37
C GLY A 120 1.22 24.28 8.16
N LEU A 121 0.30 23.33 8.11
CA LEU A 121 0.14 22.38 6.97
C LEU A 121 -0.19 23.06 5.63
N GLN A 122 -0.73 24.28 5.64
CA GLN A 122 -1.11 25.01 4.43
C GLN A 122 0.03 25.86 3.85
N GLN A 123 1.22 25.82 4.42
CA GLN A 123 2.36 26.61 3.96
C GLN A 123 2.93 26.03 2.67
N GLN A 124 3.48 26.90 1.82
CA GLN A 124 4.27 26.46 0.66
C GLN A 124 5.48 25.62 1.14
N GLY A 125 5.82 24.58 0.38
CA GLY A 125 6.89 23.65 0.74
C GLY A 125 6.45 22.50 1.65
N VAL A 126 5.15 22.39 1.96
CA VAL A 126 4.53 21.26 2.65
C VAL A 126 3.76 20.42 1.64
N PHE A 127 4.01 19.11 1.60
CA PHE A 127 3.45 18.19 0.60
C PHE A 127 2.87 16.94 1.28
N GLY A 128 1.76 16.45 0.74
CA GLY A 128 1.39 15.05 0.76
C GLY A 128 1.88 14.37 -0.52
N LEU A 129 1.65 13.07 -0.68
CA LEU A 129 2.04 12.33 -1.89
C LEU A 129 1.03 11.22 -2.21
N ARG A 130 -0.01 11.57 -2.96
CA ARG A 130 -1.08 10.63 -3.34
C ARG A 130 -1.50 10.76 -4.80
N ARG A 131 -1.59 11.98 -5.33
CA ARG A 131 -2.09 12.27 -6.68
C ARG A 131 -0.96 12.69 -7.60
N MET A 132 -1.19 12.65 -8.90
CA MET A 132 -0.23 13.11 -9.93
C MET A 132 0.25 14.55 -9.65
N VAL A 133 -0.67 15.44 -9.30
CA VAL A 133 -0.34 16.84 -9.02
C VAL A 133 0.57 17.01 -7.81
N ASP A 134 0.43 16.15 -6.80
CA ASP A 134 1.28 16.16 -5.60
C ASP A 134 2.72 15.74 -5.97
N GLY A 135 2.86 14.70 -6.80
CA GLY A 135 4.16 14.25 -7.31
C GLY A 135 4.87 15.28 -8.17
N LEU A 136 4.14 15.95 -9.07
CA LEU A 136 4.67 17.04 -9.89
C LEU A 136 5.15 18.21 -9.03
N ALA A 137 4.35 18.62 -8.05
CA ALA A 137 4.69 19.72 -7.15
C ALA A 137 5.91 19.38 -6.26
N LEU A 138 5.95 18.17 -5.69
CA LEU A 138 7.08 17.73 -4.88
C LEU A 138 8.35 17.61 -5.73
N LYS A 139 8.29 17.01 -6.92
CA LYS A 139 9.44 16.90 -7.83
C LYS A 139 10.01 18.27 -8.17
N ALA A 140 9.17 19.25 -8.51
CA ALA A 140 9.60 20.62 -8.78
C ALA A 140 10.30 21.26 -7.56
N ALA A 141 9.76 21.06 -6.36
CA ALA A 141 10.38 21.56 -5.13
C ALA A 141 11.72 20.88 -4.83
N VAL A 142 11.83 19.58 -5.10
CA VAL A 142 13.08 18.81 -4.92
C VAL A 142 14.15 19.25 -5.94
N GLN A 143 13.78 19.56 -7.16
CA GLN A 143 14.71 20.04 -8.19
C GLN A 143 15.19 21.48 -7.96
N ASP A 144 14.49 22.27 -7.16
CA ASP A 144 14.96 23.60 -6.76
C ASP A 144 16.21 23.48 -5.86
N LYS A 145 17.33 24.05 -6.33
CA LYS A 145 18.63 24.04 -5.64
C LYS A 145 18.63 24.84 -4.34
N ASN A 146 17.68 25.75 -4.13
CA ASN A 146 17.54 26.50 -2.90
C ASN A 146 16.95 25.64 -1.78
N ASN A 147 16.21 24.59 -2.12
CA ASN A 147 15.65 23.64 -1.17
C ASN A 147 16.67 22.54 -0.87
N ARG A 148 17.36 22.61 0.25
CA ARG A 148 18.43 21.68 0.64
C ARG A 148 17.98 20.69 1.71
N ARG A 149 17.19 21.16 2.68
CA ARG A 149 16.79 20.41 3.89
C ARG A 149 15.37 19.88 3.70
N ALA A 150 15.22 18.59 3.77
CA ALA A 150 13.93 17.94 3.67
C ALA A 150 13.60 17.20 4.96
N VAL A 151 12.40 17.39 5.46
CA VAL A 151 11.84 16.64 6.59
C VAL A 151 10.72 15.74 6.08
N VAL A 152 10.81 14.44 6.40
CA VAL A 152 9.74 13.46 6.16
C VAL A 152 9.11 13.11 7.51
N ILE A 153 7.79 13.22 7.60
CA ILE A 153 7.00 12.93 8.81
C ILE A 153 6.28 11.61 8.61
N GLY A 154 6.68 10.60 9.37
CA GLY A 154 6.16 9.23 9.29
C GLY A 154 7.06 8.30 8.46
N SER A 155 7.35 7.12 9.02
CA SER A 155 8.27 6.12 8.48
C SER A 155 7.55 4.89 7.91
N GLY A 156 6.30 5.02 7.44
CA GLY A 156 5.61 3.97 6.70
C GLY A 156 6.26 3.70 5.33
N PHE A 157 5.66 2.81 4.52
CA PHE A 157 6.17 2.48 3.17
C PHE A 157 6.45 3.73 2.34
N ILE A 158 5.46 4.62 2.19
CA ILE A 158 5.60 5.85 1.40
C ILE A 158 6.70 6.75 1.97
N GLY A 159 6.75 6.91 3.31
CA GLY A 159 7.76 7.76 3.95
C GLY A 159 9.19 7.28 3.69
N LEU A 160 9.45 5.97 3.77
CA LEU A 160 10.77 5.40 3.50
C LEU A 160 11.16 5.49 2.00
N GLU A 161 10.20 5.29 1.08
CA GLU A 161 10.42 5.49 -0.36
C GLU A 161 10.70 6.97 -0.70
N VAL A 162 10.01 7.90 -0.03
CA VAL A 162 10.27 9.35 -0.17
C VAL A 162 11.66 9.70 0.39
N VAL A 163 12.07 9.13 1.52
CA VAL A 163 13.44 9.30 2.05
C VAL A 163 14.48 8.87 1.04
N GLU A 164 14.31 7.69 0.42
CA GLU A 164 15.21 7.21 -0.65
C GLU A 164 15.27 8.21 -1.81
N ALA A 165 14.12 8.66 -2.31
CA ALA A 165 14.03 9.62 -3.39
C ALA A 165 14.79 10.92 -3.08
N LEU A 166 14.59 11.47 -1.88
CA LEU A 166 15.23 12.71 -1.43
C LEU A 166 16.76 12.56 -1.25
N VAL A 167 17.21 11.42 -0.70
CA VAL A 167 18.64 11.11 -0.58
C VAL A 167 19.29 11.00 -1.97
N HIS A 168 18.67 10.31 -2.93
CA HIS A 168 19.16 10.21 -4.30
C HIS A 168 19.24 11.58 -5.01
N GLN A 169 18.35 12.51 -4.65
CA GLN A 169 18.35 13.90 -5.14
C GLN A 169 19.31 14.82 -4.35
N GLY A 170 20.14 14.26 -3.47
CA GLY A 170 21.18 14.98 -2.73
C GLY A 170 20.66 15.94 -1.67
N LYS A 171 19.47 15.70 -1.11
CA LYS A 171 18.93 16.51 -0.02
C LYS A 171 19.47 16.05 1.34
N GLU A 172 19.60 16.99 2.27
CA GLU A 172 19.80 16.71 3.69
C GLU A 172 18.46 16.24 4.28
N VAL A 173 18.35 14.93 4.55
CA VAL A 173 17.06 14.31 4.92
C VAL A 173 16.99 14.06 6.42
N ARG A 174 15.89 14.50 7.02
CA ARG A 174 15.47 14.13 8.38
C ARG A 174 14.17 13.37 8.32
N LEU A 175 14.15 12.20 8.96
CA LEU A 175 12.96 11.37 9.12
C LEU A 175 12.51 11.42 10.57
N ILE A 176 11.26 11.86 10.81
CA ILE A 176 10.67 11.97 12.15
C ILE A 176 9.53 10.95 12.24
N GLU A 177 9.59 10.09 13.24
CA GLU A 177 8.62 9.02 13.50
C GLU A 177 8.13 9.09 14.95
N LEU A 178 6.81 9.00 15.14
CA LEU A 178 6.18 8.99 16.46
C LEU A 178 6.46 7.70 17.24
N ALA A 179 6.57 6.57 16.54
CA ALA A 179 6.90 5.29 17.15
C ALA A 179 8.40 5.18 17.48
N ASP A 180 8.74 4.22 18.33
CA ASP A 180 10.11 3.93 18.76
C ASP A 180 10.98 3.22 17.72
N ARG A 181 10.41 2.86 16.57
CA ARG A 181 11.10 2.23 15.43
C ARG A 181 10.44 2.59 14.11
N VAL A 182 11.15 2.40 13.00
CA VAL A 182 10.62 2.62 11.66
C VAL A 182 9.62 1.52 11.27
N ILE A 183 8.62 1.88 10.47
CA ILE A 183 7.60 0.98 9.89
C ILE A 183 7.08 -0.11 10.85
N PRO A 184 6.66 0.29 12.07
CA PRO A 184 6.38 -0.62 13.18
C PRO A 184 5.21 -1.57 12.92
N ASP A 185 4.25 -1.15 12.09
CA ASP A 185 3.04 -1.93 11.77
C ASP A 185 3.29 -3.04 10.73
N ALA A 186 4.42 -2.99 10.02
CA ALA A 186 4.71 -3.95 8.95
C ALA A 186 5.79 -4.97 9.33
N PHE A 187 6.83 -4.55 10.05
CA PHE A 187 7.96 -5.41 10.38
C PHE A 187 8.25 -5.46 11.88
N ASP A 188 8.72 -6.60 12.35
CA ASP A 188 9.17 -6.77 13.72
C ASP A 188 10.56 -6.13 13.94
N GLY A 189 10.92 -5.88 15.22
CA GLY A 189 12.10 -5.10 15.60
C GLY A 189 13.43 -5.65 15.05
N GLU A 190 13.56 -6.98 14.94
CA GLU A 190 14.77 -7.62 14.42
C GLU A 190 15.04 -7.31 12.93
N ILE A 191 14.00 -6.91 12.21
CA ILE A 191 14.10 -6.50 10.81
C ILE A 191 14.29 -4.98 10.73
N THR A 192 13.48 -4.20 11.47
CA THR A 192 13.51 -2.73 11.38
C THR A 192 14.84 -2.13 11.81
N GLN A 193 15.55 -2.73 12.78
CA GLN A 193 16.87 -2.28 13.21
C GLN A 193 17.90 -2.22 12.07
N HIS A 194 17.80 -3.10 11.08
CA HIS A 194 18.68 -3.08 9.91
C HIS A 194 18.31 -1.92 8.95
N ILE A 195 17.01 -1.63 8.81
CA ILE A 195 16.56 -0.47 8.04
C ILE A 195 17.04 0.83 8.70
N GLU A 196 16.91 0.93 10.03
CA GLU A 196 17.38 2.09 10.79
C GLU A 196 18.90 2.29 10.68
N THR A 197 19.66 1.19 10.69
CA THR A 197 21.11 1.23 10.49
C THR A 197 21.44 1.75 9.12
N GLU A 198 20.82 1.22 8.06
CA GLU A 198 21.03 1.68 6.68
C GLU A 198 20.69 3.17 6.52
N LEU A 199 19.56 3.64 7.08
CA LEU A 199 19.16 5.05 7.04
C LEU A 199 20.27 5.95 7.62
N ARG A 200 20.80 5.59 8.80
CA ARG A 200 21.87 6.37 9.46
C ARG A 200 23.19 6.31 8.68
N GLU A 201 23.56 5.16 8.15
CA GLU A 201 24.77 4.98 7.33
C GLU A 201 24.72 5.79 6.02
N GLN A 202 23.52 5.99 5.47
CA GLN A 202 23.30 6.82 4.28
C GLN A 202 23.07 8.31 4.61
N GLY A 203 23.31 8.72 5.86
CA GLY A 203 23.29 10.12 6.29
C GLY A 203 21.90 10.68 6.62
N VAL A 204 20.89 9.83 6.73
CA VAL A 204 19.54 10.27 7.17
C VAL A 204 19.54 10.55 8.67
N SER A 205 19.13 11.77 9.06
CA SER A 205 18.92 12.14 10.47
C SER A 205 17.62 11.50 10.96
N LEU A 206 17.72 10.36 11.64
CA LEU A 206 16.58 9.55 12.09
C LEU A 206 16.18 9.90 13.52
N HIS A 207 14.93 10.33 13.72
CA HIS A 207 14.30 10.72 14.98
C HIS A 207 13.10 9.81 15.27
N LEU A 208 13.23 8.94 16.25
CA LEU A 208 12.22 7.98 16.67
C LEU A 208 11.64 8.38 18.03
N GLY A 209 10.37 8.02 18.30
CA GLY A 209 9.67 8.40 19.51
C GLY A 209 9.40 9.90 19.60
N GLU A 210 9.43 10.61 18.46
CA GLU A 210 9.38 12.05 18.40
C GLU A 210 8.11 12.55 17.71
N ARG A 211 7.35 13.40 18.41
CA ARG A 211 6.09 13.95 17.90
C ARG A 211 6.32 15.29 17.22
N VAL A 212 5.83 15.45 15.99
CA VAL A 212 5.74 16.75 15.33
C VAL A 212 4.54 17.53 15.91
N GLU A 213 4.76 18.78 16.29
CA GLU A 213 3.77 19.63 16.94
C GLU A 213 3.32 20.80 16.06
N ALA A 214 4.20 21.32 15.21
CA ALA A 214 3.89 22.41 14.29
C ALA A 214 4.90 22.49 13.13
N LEU A 215 4.45 23.04 12.01
CA LEU A 215 5.31 23.48 10.91
C LEU A 215 5.52 24.99 11.03
N LEU A 216 6.79 25.39 11.05
CA LEU A 216 7.19 26.78 11.28
C LEU A 216 7.30 27.54 9.95
N GLY A 217 7.07 28.87 10.00
CA GLY A 217 7.19 29.76 8.85
C GLY A 217 6.00 30.72 8.72
N HIS A 218 6.08 31.60 7.72
CA HIS A 218 5.02 32.56 7.39
C HIS A 218 4.76 32.52 5.87
N GLY A 219 3.75 31.75 5.46
CA GLY A 219 3.42 31.52 4.05
C GLY A 219 4.27 30.43 3.37
N ARG A 220 5.52 30.22 3.81
CA ARG A 220 6.41 29.14 3.38
C ARG A 220 7.00 28.46 4.61
N VAL A 221 7.16 27.14 4.56
CA VAL A 221 7.78 26.37 5.63
C VAL A 221 9.26 26.74 5.75
N THR A 222 9.74 26.91 6.98
CA THR A 222 11.13 27.17 7.31
C THR A 222 11.68 26.17 8.33
N GLY A 223 10.80 25.35 8.93
CA GLY A 223 11.19 24.36 9.92
C GLY A 223 10.02 23.57 10.47
N VAL A 224 10.36 22.64 11.34
CA VAL A 224 9.43 21.76 12.05
C VAL A 224 9.73 21.83 13.54
N ARG A 225 8.68 22.06 14.36
CA ARG A 225 8.76 21.94 15.82
C ARG A 225 8.27 20.58 16.24
N THR A 226 9.03 19.95 17.11
CA THR A 226 8.73 18.64 17.68
C THR A 226 8.76 18.67 19.20
N SER A 227 8.45 17.54 19.83
CA SER A 227 8.56 17.35 21.29
C SER A 227 10.00 17.43 21.81
N HIS A 228 11.02 17.40 20.93
CA HIS A 228 12.44 17.45 21.33
C HIS A 228 13.17 18.71 20.86
N GLY A 229 12.57 19.53 20.00
CA GLY A 229 13.20 20.76 19.51
C GLY A 229 12.66 21.27 18.18
N GLU A 230 13.40 22.18 17.58
CA GLU A 230 13.05 22.74 16.27
C GLU A 230 14.15 22.39 15.26
N TYR A 231 13.72 22.04 14.06
CA TYR A 231 14.60 21.65 12.95
C TYR A 231 14.27 22.50 11.72
N GLU A 232 15.28 23.01 11.09
CA GLU A 232 15.13 23.75 9.84
C GLU A 232 14.68 22.81 8.69
N ALA A 233 13.79 23.31 7.84
CA ALA A 233 13.29 22.59 6.68
C ALA A 233 12.91 23.55 5.55
N ASP A 234 13.28 23.20 4.32
CA ASP A 234 12.88 23.88 3.10
C ASP A 234 11.72 23.13 2.42
N ILE A 235 11.65 21.80 2.65
CA ILE A 235 10.62 20.87 2.19
C ILE A 235 10.15 20.03 3.38
N VAL A 236 8.84 19.85 3.50
CA VAL A 236 8.23 18.91 4.45
C VAL A 236 7.29 17.98 3.70
N VAL A 237 7.50 16.65 3.81
CA VAL A 237 6.61 15.64 3.24
C VAL A 237 5.89 14.90 4.37
N VAL A 238 4.55 14.94 4.35
CA VAL A 238 3.70 14.33 5.37
C VAL A 238 3.25 12.94 4.91
N CYS A 239 3.75 11.89 5.59
CA CYS A 239 3.52 10.48 5.28
C CYS A 239 2.93 9.71 6.47
N THR A 240 1.95 10.29 7.17
CA THR A 240 1.39 9.79 8.43
C THR A 240 0.27 8.76 8.26
N GLY A 241 0.16 8.15 7.09
CA GLY A 241 -0.79 7.09 6.77
C GLY A 241 -1.92 7.53 5.85
N VAL A 242 -2.87 6.61 5.63
CA VAL A 242 -4.01 6.80 4.72
C VAL A 242 -5.34 6.51 5.42
N LYS A 243 -6.40 7.18 4.97
CA LYS A 243 -7.77 6.99 5.45
C LYS A 243 -8.72 6.71 4.28
N PRO A 244 -9.61 5.69 4.37
CA PRO A 244 -10.60 5.40 3.34
C PRO A 244 -11.47 6.61 2.98
N ASN A 245 -11.76 6.79 1.68
CA ASN A 245 -12.65 7.85 1.18
C ASN A 245 -14.11 7.38 1.21
N THR A 246 -14.72 7.39 2.39
CA THR A 246 -16.06 6.84 2.63
C THR A 246 -17.01 7.78 3.38
N GLU A 247 -16.62 9.03 3.58
CA GLU A 247 -17.40 10.00 4.34
C GLU A 247 -18.77 10.30 3.69
N PHE A 248 -18.82 10.33 2.35
CA PHE A 248 -20.05 10.56 1.58
C PHE A 248 -21.11 9.47 1.76
N LEU A 249 -20.76 8.37 2.46
CA LEU A 249 -21.66 7.27 2.80
C LEU A 249 -22.19 7.34 4.23
N ALA A 250 -21.98 8.44 4.96
CA ALA A 250 -22.30 8.55 6.39
C ALA A 250 -23.78 8.22 6.69
N ASP A 251 -24.70 8.67 5.84
CA ASP A 251 -26.15 8.56 6.03
C ASP A 251 -26.77 7.30 5.39
N THR A 252 -25.96 6.41 4.80
CA THR A 252 -26.45 5.23 4.07
C THR A 252 -26.70 4.01 4.97
N GLY A 253 -26.16 4.00 6.19
CA GLY A 253 -26.17 2.82 7.07
C GLY A 253 -25.21 1.70 6.65
N ILE A 254 -24.31 1.93 5.69
CA ILE A 254 -23.30 0.94 5.27
C ILE A 254 -22.37 0.58 6.41
N GLU A 255 -22.16 -0.73 6.65
CA GLU A 255 -21.23 -1.18 7.68
C GLU A 255 -19.77 -0.84 7.32
N ARG A 256 -19.01 -0.32 8.31
CA ARG A 256 -17.61 0.06 8.17
C ARG A 256 -16.78 -0.50 9.33
N LEU A 257 -15.49 -0.71 9.07
CA LEU A 257 -14.50 -0.96 10.12
C LEU A 257 -14.24 0.34 10.90
N GLY A 258 -13.57 0.23 12.05
CA GLY A 258 -13.27 1.37 12.93
C GLY A 258 -12.46 2.51 12.27
N ASN A 259 -11.69 2.21 11.22
CA ASN A 259 -10.95 3.19 10.43
C ASN A 259 -11.76 3.82 9.28
N GLY A 260 -13.02 3.39 9.09
CA GLY A 260 -13.91 3.88 8.05
C GLY A 260 -13.95 3.04 6.77
N ALA A 261 -13.15 1.98 6.63
CA ALA A 261 -13.20 1.10 5.46
C ALA A 261 -14.55 0.37 5.39
N ILE A 262 -15.14 0.28 4.20
CA ILE A 262 -16.39 -0.44 3.96
C ILE A 262 -16.16 -1.92 4.26
N LYS A 263 -16.97 -2.48 5.16
CA LYS A 263 -16.92 -3.91 5.45
C LYS A 263 -17.60 -4.68 4.34
N VAL A 264 -16.88 -5.61 3.74
CA VAL A 264 -17.38 -6.47 2.67
C VAL A 264 -17.26 -7.95 3.04
N ASP A 265 -18.11 -8.78 2.44
CA ASP A 265 -17.97 -10.24 2.51
C ASP A 265 -16.89 -10.74 1.53
N ARG A 266 -16.72 -12.06 1.44
CA ARG A 266 -15.74 -12.66 0.51
C ARG A 266 -16.12 -12.48 -0.96
N GLN A 267 -17.36 -12.12 -1.26
CA GLN A 267 -17.82 -11.80 -2.62
C GLN A 267 -17.67 -10.30 -2.94
N GLY A 268 -17.11 -9.50 -2.02
CA GLY A 268 -16.98 -8.06 -2.15
C GLY A 268 -18.31 -7.31 -1.93
N ARG A 269 -19.37 -7.97 -1.43
CA ARG A 269 -20.67 -7.34 -1.13
C ARG A 269 -20.60 -6.54 0.16
N SER A 270 -21.14 -5.33 0.14
CA SER A 270 -21.35 -4.54 1.36
C SER A 270 -22.63 -4.97 2.09
N SER A 271 -22.93 -4.29 3.20
CA SER A 271 -24.20 -4.47 3.91
C SER A 271 -25.42 -3.90 3.16
N LEU A 272 -25.23 -3.12 2.10
CA LEU A 272 -26.28 -2.58 1.27
C LEU A 272 -26.58 -3.49 0.07
N ALA A 273 -27.87 -3.65 -0.25
CA ALA A 273 -28.29 -4.45 -1.40
C ALA A 273 -27.77 -3.88 -2.72
N ASN A 274 -27.26 -4.73 -3.60
CA ASN A 274 -26.72 -4.36 -4.92
C ASN A 274 -25.51 -3.41 -4.87
N VAL A 275 -24.78 -3.36 -3.74
CA VAL A 275 -23.59 -2.51 -3.55
C VAL A 275 -22.39 -3.35 -3.16
N TRP A 276 -21.33 -3.28 -3.98
CA TRP A 276 -20.02 -3.93 -3.77
C TRP A 276 -18.95 -2.90 -3.48
N SER A 277 -17.83 -3.35 -2.91
CA SER A 277 -16.67 -2.49 -2.73
C SER A 277 -15.36 -3.27 -2.84
N ALA A 278 -14.31 -2.59 -3.30
CA ALA A 278 -12.94 -3.09 -3.32
C ALA A 278 -11.93 -1.93 -3.40
N GLY A 279 -10.66 -2.26 -3.17
CA GLY A 279 -9.55 -1.30 -3.12
C GLY A 279 -9.39 -0.68 -1.73
N ASP A 280 -8.65 0.43 -1.66
CA ASP A 280 -8.24 1.04 -0.38
C ASP A 280 -9.40 1.67 0.42
N CYS A 281 -10.63 1.67 -0.11
CA CYS A 281 -11.82 2.08 0.64
C CYS A 281 -12.54 0.91 1.33
N ALA A 282 -12.12 -0.34 1.10
CA ALA A 282 -12.80 -1.55 1.57
C ALA A 282 -11.92 -2.44 2.44
N SER A 283 -12.58 -3.29 3.22
CA SER A 283 -11.93 -4.41 3.92
C SER A 283 -11.62 -5.56 2.95
N VAL A 284 -10.79 -6.48 3.41
CA VAL A 284 -10.46 -7.71 2.69
C VAL A 284 -10.32 -8.87 3.66
N TRP A 285 -10.70 -10.08 3.23
CA TRP A 285 -10.52 -11.30 4.00
C TRP A 285 -9.03 -11.67 4.10
N HIS A 286 -8.52 -11.86 5.33
CA HIS A 286 -7.14 -12.31 5.57
C HIS A 286 -7.09 -13.80 5.83
N SER A 287 -6.36 -14.55 5.01
CA SER A 287 -6.37 -16.01 5.00
C SER A 287 -5.84 -16.66 6.28
N VAL A 288 -4.85 -16.06 6.95
CA VAL A 288 -4.32 -16.58 8.23
C VAL A 288 -5.13 -16.06 9.41
N LYS A 289 -5.53 -14.78 9.44
CA LYS A 289 -6.33 -14.19 10.52
C LYS A 289 -7.77 -14.68 10.55
N GLN A 290 -8.28 -15.24 9.43
CA GLN A 290 -9.65 -15.69 9.26
C GLN A 290 -10.69 -14.62 9.64
N GLN A 291 -10.42 -13.36 9.22
CA GLN A 291 -11.29 -12.21 9.47
C GLN A 291 -11.09 -11.13 8.42
N GLN A 292 -12.06 -10.20 8.37
CA GLN A 292 -11.94 -8.99 7.56
C GLN A 292 -10.93 -8.03 8.19
N VAL A 293 -9.99 -7.54 7.38
CA VAL A 293 -8.94 -6.59 7.78
C VAL A 293 -8.86 -5.43 6.79
N TYR A 294 -8.13 -4.39 7.17
CA TYR A 294 -7.79 -3.30 6.26
C TYR A 294 -6.35 -3.45 5.77
N VAL A 295 -6.17 -3.66 4.47
CA VAL A 295 -4.85 -3.81 3.83
C VAL A 295 -4.86 -3.06 2.49
N PRO A 296 -4.49 -1.76 2.49
CA PRO A 296 -4.53 -0.91 1.29
C PRO A 296 -3.32 -1.19 0.39
N LEU A 297 -3.40 -2.23 -0.44
CA LEU A 297 -2.35 -2.64 -1.37
C LEU A 297 -2.90 -2.78 -2.80
N ALA A 298 -2.15 -2.29 -3.77
CA ALA A 298 -2.53 -2.28 -5.19
C ALA A 298 -2.81 -3.69 -5.74
N THR A 299 -2.07 -4.71 -5.29
CA THR A 299 -2.27 -6.11 -5.67
C THR A 299 -3.63 -6.64 -5.25
N ILE A 300 -4.10 -6.24 -4.05
CA ILE A 300 -5.43 -6.57 -3.53
C ILE A 300 -6.49 -5.80 -4.29
N ALA A 301 -6.30 -4.49 -4.48
CA ALA A 301 -7.22 -3.63 -5.21
C ALA A 301 -7.52 -4.20 -6.61
N ASN A 302 -6.48 -4.60 -7.36
CA ASN A 302 -6.64 -5.19 -8.69
C ASN A 302 -7.35 -6.56 -8.66
N LYS A 303 -6.93 -7.48 -7.78
CA LYS A 303 -7.47 -8.84 -7.73
C LYS A 303 -8.91 -8.88 -7.22
N LEU A 304 -9.19 -8.18 -6.10
CA LEU A 304 -10.54 -8.10 -5.55
C LEU A 304 -11.46 -7.29 -6.48
N GLY A 305 -10.98 -6.17 -7.04
CA GLY A 305 -11.72 -5.37 -8.02
C GLY A 305 -12.11 -6.19 -9.24
N ARG A 306 -11.18 -6.97 -9.81
CA ARG A 306 -11.47 -7.89 -10.92
C ARG A 306 -12.55 -8.92 -10.55
N MET A 307 -12.47 -9.54 -9.39
CA MET A 307 -13.47 -10.51 -8.92
C MET A 307 -14.83 -9.84 -8.70
N VAL A 308 -14.86 -8.65 -8.10
CA VAL A 308 -16.10 -7.86 -7.97
C VAL A 308 -16.70 -7.55 -9.34
N GLY A 309 -15.86 -7.27 -10.35
CA GLY A 309 -16.34 -7.12 -11.74
C GLY A 309 -17.04 -8.37 -12.30
N GLU A 310 -16.63 -9.57 -11.92
CA GLU A 310 -17.34 -10.82 -12.24
C GLU A 310 -18.71 -10.87 -11.55
N ASN A 311 -18.75 -10.50 -10.26
CA ASN A 311 -19.97 -10.51 -9.45
C ASN A 311 -20.97 -9.43 -9.91
N LEU A 312 -20.47 -8.26 -10.32
CA LEU A 312 -21.27 -7.23 -10.98
C LEU A 312 -21.88 -7.70 -12.31
N ALA A 313 -21.28 -8.67 -12.97
CA ALA A 313 -21.82 -9.29 -14.19
C ALA A 313 -22.75 -10.48 -13.90
N GLY A 314 -22.98 -10.86 -12.63
CA GLY A 314 -23.89 -11.92 -12.22
C GLY A 314 -23.23 -13.20 -11.75
N ALA A 315 -21.91 -13.26 -11.62
CA ALA A 315 -21.22 -14.36 -10.98
C ALA A 315 -21.35 -14.31 -9.44
N GLU A 316 -20.93 -15.38 -8.78
CA GLU A 316 -20.89 -15.51 -7.32
C GLU A 316 -19.50 -15.96 -6.86
N GLN A 317 -18.46 -15.28 -7.37
CA GLN A 317 -17.08 -15.60 -7.04
C GLN A 317 -16.72 -15.13 -5.64
N GLU A 318 -15.92 -15.92 -4.92
CA GLU A 318 -15.36 -15.55 -3.62
C GLU A 318 -13.86 -15.24 -3.73
N PHE A 319 -13.44 -14.19 -3.06
CA PHE A 319 -12.02 -13.88 -2.93
C PHE A 319 -11.35 -14.88 -1.98
N PRO A 320 -10.28 -15.56 -2.41
CA PRO A 320 -9.64 -16.59 -1.59
C PRO A 320 -8.98 -16.01 -0.32
N GLY A 321 -8.79 -14.70 -0.30
CA GLY A 321 -8.15 -13.96 0.80
C GLY A 321 -6.78 -13.43 0.44
N THR A 322 -6.23 -12.67 1.37
CA THR A 322 -4.87 -12.10 1.28
C THR A 322 -4.01 -12.55 2.46
N LEU A 323 -2.71 -12.54 2.28
CA LEU A 323 -1.71 -12.63 3.33
C LEU A 323 -1.15 -11.25 3.72
N GLY A 324 -1.58 -10.17 3.07
CA GLY A 324 -0.99 -8.86 3.24
C GLY A 324 0.48 -8.81 2.80
N SER A 325 0.84 -9.57 1.78
CA SER A 325 2.22 -9.58 1.25
C SER A 325 2.61 -8.21 0.74
N ALA A 326 3.73 -7.68 1.23
CA ALA A 326 4.23 -6.36 0.90
C ALA A 326 5.74 -6.38 0.72
N ALA A 327 6.22 -5.49 -0.12
CA ALA A 327 7.64 -5.30 -0.40
C ALA A 327 8.00 -3.82 -0.28
N LEU A 328 9.25 -3.56 0.11
CA LEU A 328 9.84 -2.24 0.23
C LEU A 328 11.27 -2.29 -0.30
N LYS A 329 11.62 -1.31 -1.11
CA LYS A 329 13.02 -0.95 -1.35
C LYS A 329 13.30 0.30 -0.53
N VAL A 330 14.37 0.31 0.23
CA VAL A 330 14.84 1.48 0.98
C VAL A 330 16.36 1.56 0.87
N LEU A 331 16.81 2.56 0.11
CA LEU A 331 18.23 2.77 -0.18
C LEU A 331 18.86 1.48 -0.76
N GLY A 332 19.86 0.89 -0.07
CA GLY A 332 20.50 -0.34 -0.51
C GLY A 332 19.83 -1.64 -0.08
N LEU A 333 18.65 -1.61 0.55
CA LEU A 333 17.97 -2.78 1.10
C LEU A 333 16.67 -3.11 0.37
N GLU A 334 16.41 -4.41 0.24
CA GLU A 334 15.12 -4.99 -0.09
C GLU A 334 14.51 -5.57 1.19
N ALA A 335 13.28 -5.25 1.51
CA ALA A 335 12.54 -5.85 2.61
C ALA A 335 11.17 -6.33 2.14
N GLY A 336 10.75 -7.49 2.62
CA GLY A 336 9.43 -8.02 2.31
C GLY A 336 8.83 -8.77 3.50
N ARG A 337 7.49 -8.80 3.52
CA ARG A 337 6.72 -9.56 4.51
C ARG A 337 5.54 -10.29 3.86
N THR A 338 5.08 -11.36 4.51
CA THR A 338 3.85 -12.07 4.15
C THR A 338 3.28 -12.79 5.38
N GLY A 339 1.95 -12.90 5.47
CA GLY A 339 1.28 -13.49 6.64
C GLY A 339 1.38 -12.62 7.88
N LEU A 340 1.47 -13.24 9.05
CA LEU A 340 1.50 -12.55 10.34
C LEU A 340 2.91 -12.08 10.73
N SER A 341 3.00 -10.91 11.33
CA SER A 341 4.14 -10.54 12.17
C SER A 341 4.03 -11.26 13.52
N GLU A 342 5.11 -11.29 14.29
CA GLU A 342 5.08 -11.81 15.66
C GLU A 342 4.12 -11.01 16.54
N GLN A 343 4.12 -9.68 16.38
CA GLN A 343 3.21 -8.79 17.10
C GLN A 343 1.74 -9.13 16.79
N GLU A 344 1.40 -9.43 15.54
CA GLU A 344 0.04 -9.81 15.14
C GLU A 344 -0.34 -11.18 15.71
N ALA A 345 0.55 -12.18 15.65
CA ALA A 345 0.31 -13.49 16.23
C ALA A 345 0.07 -13.41 17.75
N LYS A 346 0.87 -12.60 18.45
CA LYS A 346 0.71 -12.32 19.88
C LYS A 346 -0.62 -11.65 20.20
N ALA A 347 -0.99 -10.62 19.44
CA ALA A 347 -2.25 -9.90 19.63
C ALA A 347 -3.49 -10.79 19.42
N MET A 348 -3.37 -11.81 18.56
CA MET A 348 -4.42 -12.80 18.30
C MET A 348 -4.45 -13.94 19.33
N GLY A 349 -3.50 -13.99 20.27
CA GLY A 349 -3.41 -15.07 21.27
C GLY A 349 -3.04 -16.44 20.66
N ILE A 350 -2.40 -16.47 19.51
CA ILE A 350 -1.94 -17.71 18.86
C ILE A 350 -0.75 -18.27 19.65
N ASP A 351 -0.73 -19.58 19.89
CA ASP A 351 0.47 -20.26 20.40
C ASP A 351 1.47 -20.41 19.25
N TYR A 352 2.42 -19.48 19.21
CA TYR A 352 3.40 -19.35 18.11
C TYR A 352 4.84 -19.48 18.63
N ARG A 353 5.71 -19.77 17.69
CA ARG A 353 7.17 -19.62 17.83
C ARG A 353 7.73 -18.81 16.70
N THR A 354 8.93 -18.29 16.89
CA THR A 354 9.69 -17.58 15.87
C THR A 354 11.07 -18.16 15.69
N VAL A 355 11.63 -17.96 14.52
CA VAL A 355 13.05 -18.16 14.26
C VAL A 355 13.57 -16.97 13.46
N VAL A 356 14.74 -16.48 13.83
CA VAL A 356 15.47 -15.44 13.09
C VAL A 356 16.82 -16.02 12.71
N ILE A 357 17.14 -15.96 11.43
CA ILE A 357 18.46 -16.34 10.92
C ILE A 357 19.12 -15.20 10.16
N LYS A 358 20.43 -15.24 10.16
CA LYS A 358 21.29 -14.49 9.24
C LYS A 358 22.03 -15.47 8.36
N ASP A 359 21.94 -15.32 7.06
CA ASP A 359 22.63 -16.15 6.06
C ASP A 359 23.16 -15.26 4.92
N LYS A 360 23.63 -15.85 3.85
CA LYS A 360 24.13 -15.18 2.63
C LYS A 360 23.15 -15.36 1.48
N CYS A 361 22.95 -14.30 0.70
CA CYS A 361 22.00 -14.30 -0.43
C CYS A 361 22.38 -15.28 -1.55
N HIS A 362 23.67 -15.56 -1.74
CA HIS A 362 24.19 -16.52 -2.72
C HIS A 362 25.61 -16.98 -2.33
N THR A 363 26.29 -17.76 -3.18
CA THR A 363 27.61 -18.33 -2.85
C THR A 363 28.73 -17.27 -2.83
N ASN A 364 29.79 -17.52 -2.03
CA ASN A 364 30.84 -16.56 -1.76
C ASN A 364 31.80 -16.31 -2.95
N TYR A 365 31.89 -17.22 -3.89
CA TYR A 365 32.73 -17.05 -5.09
C TYR A 365 32.05 -16.30 -6.23
N CYS A 366 30.79 -15.87 -6.02
CA CYS A 366 30.10 -14.94 -6.92
C CYS A 366 30.14 -13.51 -6.35
N PRO A 367 30.48 -12.50 -7.18
CA PRO A 367 30.50 -11.10 -6.71
C PRO A 367 29.15 -10.59 -6.20
N GLY A 368 29.20 -9.67 -5.22
CA GLY A 368 28.03 -9.02 -4.68
C GLY A 368 27.26 -9.86 -3.65
N GLN A 369 27.90 -10.90 -3.07
CA GLN A 369 27.31 -11.60 -1.93
C GLN A 369 27.09 -10.63 -0.77
N SER A 370 25.89 -10.69 -0.18
CA SER A 370 25.51 -9.90 0.99
C SER A 370 24.75 -10.74 2.01
N ASP A 371 24.57 -10.17 3.18
CA ASP A 371 23.75 -10.78 4.21
C ASP A 371 22.27 -10.76 3.81
N ILE A 372 21.55 -11.81 4.20
CA ILE A 372 20.10 -11.92 4.14
C ILE A 372 19.58 -12.36 5.52
N HIS A 373 18.58 -11.67 6.00
CA HIS A 373 17.92 -11.94 7.28
C HIS A 373 16.55 -12.52 7.00
N VAL A 374 16.21 -13.63 7.65
CA VAL A 374 14.91 -14.29 7.52
C VAL A 374 14.32 -14.46 8.90
N LYS A 375 13.11 -13.95 9.12
CA LYS A 375 12.28 -14.23 10.29
C LYS A 375 11.07 -15.05 9.84
N LEU A 376 10.79 -16.17 10.53
CA LEU A 376 9.57 -16.94 10.36
C LEU A 376 8.74 -16.86 11.63
N VAL A 377 7.43 -16.82 11.48
CA VAL A 377 6.42 -16.99 12.52
C VAL A 377 5.63 -18.26 12.20
N TYR A 378 5.52 -19.19 13.13
CA TYR A 378 4.87 -20.46 12.92
C TYR A 378 4.13 -20.94 14.17
N GLU A 379 3.11 -21.77 13.99
CA GLU A 379 2.31 -22.36 15.07
C GLU A 379 3.15 -23.36 15.89
N ALA A 380 3.14 -23.23 17.21
CA ALA A 380 4.04 -24.02 18.09
C ALA A 380 3.81 -25.52 17.99
N GLY A 381 2.56 -25.96 17.94
CA GLY A 381 2.20 -27.39 17.92
C GLY A 381 2.37 -28.04 16.55
N SER A 382 1.75 -27.47 15.52
CA SER A 382 1.73 -28.03 14.14
C SER A 382 2.96 -27.66 13.31
N LYS A 383 3.73 -26.65 13.74
CA LYS A 383 4.83 -26.03 13.00
C LYS A 383 4.40 -25.40 11.65
N ARG A 384 3.11 -25.20 11.42
CA ARG A 384 2.58 -24.56 10.22
C ARG A 384 3.03 -23.12 10.16
N LEU A 385 3.49 -22.67 8.98
CA LEU A 385 3.90 -21.30 8.75
C LEU A 385 2.69 -20.36 8.86
N LEU A 386 2.86 -19.30 9.62
CA LEU A 386 1.87 -18.24 9.82
C LEU A 386 2.28 -16.93 9.16
N GLY A 387 3.60 -16.67 9.08
CA GLY A 387 4.15 -15.48 8.49
C GLY A 387 5.66 -15.52 8.32
N GLY A 388 6.18 -14.55 7.62
CA GLY A 388 7.60 -14.38 7.47
C GLY A 388 8.00 -13.01 6.95
N GLN A 389 9.22 -12.61 7.30
CA GLN A 389 9.83 -11.34 6.94
C GLN A 389 11.25 -11.60 6.46
N ILE A 390 11.64 -10.98 5.37
CA ILE A 390 12.99 -11.15 4.79
C ILE A 390 13.54 -9.77 4.47
N LEU A 391 14.82 -9.58 4.81
CA LEU A 391 15.56 -8.35 4.50
C LEU A 391 16.95 -8.70 4.00
N GLY A 392 17.41 -7.98 2.99
CA GLY A 392 18.77 -8.13 2.44
C GLY A 392 19.04 -7.10 1.35
N ARG A 393 20.24 -7.13 0.78
CA ARG A 393 20.59 -6.24 -0.35
C ARG A 393 20.20 -6.82 -1.72
N LYS A 394 19.94 -8.14 -1.78
CA LYS A 394 19.64 -8.82 -3.05
C LYS A 394 18.82 -10.07 -2.83
N GLY A 395 17.69 -10.16 -3.56
CA GLY A 395 16.86 -11.36 -3.63
C GLY A 395 16.02 -11.64 -2.38
N ALA A 396 15.86 -10.68 -1.47
CA ALA A 396 15.02 -10.80 -0.30
C ALA A 396 13.53 -10.81 -0.67
N VAL A 397 13.10 -9.87 -1.51
CA VAL A 397 11.69 -9.70 -1.89
C VAL A 397 11.15 -10.91 -2.65
N HIS A 398 11.90 -11.46 -3.64
CA HIS A 398 11.43 -12.62 -4.40
C HIS A 398 11.30 -13.90 -3.55
N ARG A 399 12.04 -14.02 -2.45
CA ARG A 399 11.86 -15.13 -1.50
C ARG A 399 10.57 -15.02 -0.69
N ILE A 400 10.02 -13.80 -0.53
CA ILE A 400 8.70 -13.60 0.09
C ILE A 400 7.60 -14.25 -0.72
N ASP A 401 7.68 -14.27 -2.06
CA ASP A 401 6.69 -14.93 -2.90
C ASP A 401 6.66 -16.44 -2.64
N ALA A 402 7.82 -17.07 -2.46
CA ALA A 402 7.91 -18.48 -2.07
C ALA A 402 7.26 -18.74 -0.70
N LEU A 403 7.51 -17.87 0.29
CA LEU A 403 6.85 -17.94 1.61
C LEU A 403 5.34 -17.73 1.50
N ALA A 404 4.88 -16.82 0.67
CA ALA A 404 3.45 -16.56 0.47
C ALA A 404 2.75 -17.81 -0.09
N VAL A 405 3.36 -18.51 -1.04
CA VAL A 405 2.86 -19.80 -1.53
C VAL A 405 2.87 -20.86 -0.40
N ALA A 406 3.98 -20.98 0.33
CA ALA A 406 4.12 -21.96 1.41
C ALA A 406 3.04 -21.73 2.50
N ILE A 407 2.81 -20.50 2.95
CA ILE A 407 1.78 -20.17 3.93
C ILE A 407 0.38 -20.49 3.40
N THR A 408 0.10 -20.12 2.15
CA THR A 408 -1.20 -20.38 1.50
C THR A 408 -1.49 -21.89 1.43
N MET A 409 -0.47 -22.69 1.18
CA MET A 409 -0.59 -24.15 1.09
C MET A 409 -0.49 -24.87 2.46
N GLY A 410 -0.33 -24.13 3.56
CA GLY A 410 -0.25 -24.68 4.92
C GLY A 410 1.04 -25.47 5.19
N VAL A 411 2.12 -25.13 4.53
CA VAL A 411 3.44 -25.79 4.67
C VAL A 411 3.98 -25.60 6.09
N THR A 412 4.60 -26.64 6.64
CA THR A 412 5.29 -26.59 7.95
C THR A 412 6.74 -26.12 7.79
N THR A 413 7.37 -25.73 8.91
CA THR A 413 8.80 -25.37 8.91
C THR A 413 9.68 -26.53 8.45
N GLU A 414 9.37 -27.76 8.83
CA GLU A 414 10.09 -28.97 8.41
C GLU A 414 10.00 -29.20 6.90
N GLN A 415 8.80 -29.02 6.33
CA GLN A 415 8.61 -29.08 4.88
C GLN A 415 9.36 -27.97 4.18
N LEU A 416 9.29 -26.72 4.68
CA LEU A 416 10.04 -25.58 4.10
C LEU A 416 11.55 -25.88 4.06
N GLY A 417 12.08 -26.49 5.12
CA GLY A 417 13.49 -26.89 5.20
C GLY A 417 13.94 -27.85 4.10
N MET A 418 13.00 -28.56 3.48
CA MET A 418 13.27 -29.62 2.47
C MET A 418 12.68 -29.30 1.09
N LEU A 419 12.09 -28.10 0.88
CA LEU A 419 11.61 -27.72 -0.45
C LEU A 419 12.78 -27.62 -1.44
N ASP A 420 12.55 -28.11 -2.65
CA ASP A 420 13.53 -28.10 -3.74
C ASP A 420 13.54 -26.72 -4.42
N PHE A 421 14.31 -25.78 -3.84
CA PHE A 421 14.50 -24.46 -4.43
C PHE A 421 15.59 -24.52 -5.51
N ALA A 422 15.39 -23.74 -6.57
CA ALA A 422 16.37 -23.64 -7.66
C ALA A 422 17.71 -23.08 -7.17
N TYR A 423 18.79 -23.73 -7.56
CA TYR A 423 20.14 -23.33 -7.24
C TYR A 423 20.97 -23.05 -8.49
N ALA A 424 21.62 -21.90 -8.44
CA ALA A 424 22.87 -21.67 -9.19
C ALA A 424 23.70 -20.64 -8.40
N PRO A 425 25.05 -20.68 -8.49
CA PRO A 425 25.94 -19.87 -7.68
C PRO A 425 25.60 -18.37 -7.57
N PRO A 426 25.14 -17.67 -8.63
CA PRO A 426 24.80 -16.25 -8.56
C PRO A 426 23.45 -15.93 -7.88
N PHE A 427 22.58 -16.92 -7.65
CA PHE A 427 21.19 -16.70 -7.21
C PHE A 427 20.91 -17.15 -5.79
N SER A 428 21.52 -18.27 -5.36
CA SER A 428 21.33 -18.80 -4.01
C SER A 428 22.53 -19.62 -3.56
N ARG A 429 22.46 -20.16 -2.34
CA ARG A 429 23.32 -21.25 -1.89
C ARG A 429 22.62 -22.58 -2.16
N THR A 430 23.35 -23.69 -2.09
CA THR A 430 22.79 -25.07 -2.23
C THR A 430 21.69 -25.34 -1.20
N TRP A 431 21.81 -24.76 -0.01
CA TRP A 431 20.71 -24.60 0.95
C TRP A 431 20.30 -23.14 0.93
N ASP A 432 19.14 -22.85 0.36
CA ASP A 432 18.61 -21.49 0.34
C ASP A 432 18.36 -20.99 1.77
N ALA A 433 18.39 -19.68 1.98
CA ALA A 433 18.12 -19.10 3.30
C ALA A 433 16.76 -19.54 3.86
N LEU A 434 15.75 -19.80 3.02
CA LEU A 434 14.47 -20.37 3.44
C LEU A 434 14.58 -21.79 3.95
N ASN A 435 15.38 -22.64 3.27
CA ASN A 435 15.64 -24.00 3.79
C ASN A 435 16.35 -23.94 5.14
N VAL A 436 17.35 -23.06 5.27
CA VAL A 436 18.08 -22.90 6.54
C VAL A 436 17.13 -22.45 7.64
N ALA A 437 16.26 -21.44 7.38
CA ALA A 437 15.29 -20.97 8.35
C ALA A 437 14.31 -22.10 8.78
N GLY A 438 13.81 -22.88 7.82
CA GLY A 438 12.93 -24.02 8.09
C GLY A 438 13.60 -25.10 8.95
N ASN A 439 14.85 -25.45 8.65
CA ASN A 439 15.60 -26.49 9.39
C ASN A 439 16.03 -26.04 10.79
N VAL A 440 16.22 -24.76 11.03
CA VAL A 440 16.58 -24.21 12.36
C VAL A 440 15.35 -24.02 13.25
N ALA A 441 14.15 -23.88 12.68
CA ALA A 441 12.90 -23.74 13.41
C ALA A 441 12.56 -25.01 14.22
N LYS A 442 12.36 -24.87 15.54
CA LYS A 442 12.15 -26.00 16.48
C LYS A 442 10.77 -25.98 17.11
#